data_776b406c60ffcc40944fb1be8e5e9a73
#
_entry.id   776b406c60ffcc40944fb1be8e5e9a73
#
_cell.length_a   1.000
_cell.length_b   1.000
_cell.length_c   1.000
_cell.angle_alpha   90.00
_cell.angle_beta   90.00
_cell.angle_gamma   90.00
#
_symmetry.space_group_name_H-M   'P 1'
#
loop_
_entity.id
_entity.type
_entity.pdbx_description
1 polymer ?
#
loop_
_entity_poly.entity_id
_entity_poly.type
_entity_poly.pdbx_seq_one_letter_code
_entity_poly.pdbx_strand_id
1 'polypeptide(L)'
;MLKPFKLGAYELPNRMVMAPLTRMRAKAGNIPQEMNEVYYTQRASAGLIISEATQILPQGLGYPNTPGIHSPEQIQGWKKITQAVHKNNGRIFLQLWHVGRISHPSLQPNGELPVAPSAIAPEGKANTFSGEQPFVTPRALETEEIPAIVEQYRQGAKNALEAGFNGVEIHSANGYLLDQFLHDGSNQRTDQYGG
;
A
#
# COMPACT_ATOMS: atom_id res chain seq x y z
N MET A 1 15.75 -11.85 21.02
CA MET A 1 14.75 -10.94 20.46
C MET A 1 14.88 -9.49 20.96
N LEU A 2 15.07 -9.24 22.25
CA LEU A 2 15.14 -7.91 22.89
C LEU A 2 16.53 -7.24 22.84
N LYS A 3 17.46 -7.74 22.05
CA LYS A 3 18.78 -7.10 21.85
C LYS A 3 18.71 -6.11 20.68
N PRO A 4 19.42 -4.98 20.76
CA PRO A 4 19.53 -4.03 19.65
C PRO A 4 20.00 -4.71 18.36
N PHE A 5 19.62 -4.14 17.24
CA PHE A 5 19.96 -4.66 15.91
C PHE A 5 20.19 -3.50 14.93
N LYS A 6 21.28 -3.56 14.18
CA LYS A 6 21.57 -2.57 13.12
C LYS A 6 20.91 -2.98 11.81
N LEU A 7 19.98 -2.14 11.32
CA LEU A 7 19.30 -2.28 10.04
C LEU A 7 19.71 -1.11 9.14
N GLY A 8 20.64 -1.35 8.23
CA GLY A 8 21.17 -0.29 7.37
C GLY A 8 21.72 0.88 8.17
N ALA A 9 21.13 2.06 8.00
CA ALA A 9 21.50 3.28 8.73
C ALA A 9 20.85 3.39 10.13
N TYR A 10 19.93 2.50 10.48
CA TYR A 10 19.17 2.56 11.73
C TYR A 10 19.67 1.56 12.75
N GLU A 11 19.76 2.00 14.00
CA GLU A 11 19.87 1.13 15.16
C GLU A 11 18.46 0.93 15.74
N LEU A 12 18.00 -0.32 15.73
CA LEU A 12 16.70 -0.72 16.28
C LEU A 12 16.88 -1.17 17.72
N PRO A 13 15.98 -0.78 18.66
CA PRO A 13 16.11 -1.15 20.07
C PRO A 13 15.90 -2.64 20.33
N ASN A 14 15.26 -3.34 19.40
CA ASN A 14 14.99 -4.77 19.47
C ASN A 14 14.72 -5.31 18.06
N ARG A 15 14.55 -6.65 17.93
CA ARG A 15 14.33 -7.35 16.64
C ARG A 15 12.88 -7.69 16.38
N MET A 16 11.94 -7.07 17.08
CA MET A 16 10.52 -7.25 16.85
C MET A 16 10.06 -6.27 15.77
N VAL A 17 9.50 -6.77 14.69
CA VAL A 17 8.92 -5.98 13.61
C VAL A 17 7.41 -6.15 13.65
N MET A 18 6.69 -5.02 13.72
CA MET A 18 5.25 -5.03 13.52
C MET A 18 4.97 -5.20 12.02
N ALA A 19 4.36 -6.32 11.66
CA ALA A 19 3.95 -6.61 10.28
C ALA A 19 2.85 -5.65 9.81
N PRO A 20 2.75 -5.37 8.50
CA PRO A 20 1.68 -4.55 7.93
C PRO A 20 0.32 -5.23 8.10
N LEU A 21 -0.67 -4.47 8.54
CA LEU A 21 -2.04 -4.93 8.74
C LEU A 21 -3.02 -3.85 8.25
N THR A 22 -3.78 -4.13 7.20
CA THR A 22 -4.83 -3.25 6.68
C THR A 22 -5.91 -3.03 7.75
N ARG A 23 -6.15 -1.78 8.13
CA ARG A 23 -7.07 -1.43 9.23
C ARG A 23 -8.41 -0.90 8.76
N MET A 24 -8.49 -0.38 7.53
CA MET A 24 -9.72 0.22 6.97
C MET A 24 -10.28 1.32 7.89
N ARG A 25 -9.44 2.21 8.37
CA ARG A 25 -9.78 3.28 9.34
C ARG A 25 -9.39 4.68 8.87
N ALA A 26 -8.97 4.84 7.60
CA ALA A 26 -8.82 6.14 7.00
C ALA A 26 -10.19 6.83 6.85
N LYS A 27 -10.22 8.15 6.94
CA LYS A 27 -11.43 8.94 6.68
C LYS A 27 -11.63 9.19 5.18
N ALA A 28 -12.70 9.89 4.82
CA ALA A 28 -12.98 10.29 3.45
C ALA A 28 -11.74 10.91 2.77
N GLY A 29 -11.52 10.61 1.48
CA GLY A 29 -10.31 10.96 0.76
C GLY A 29 -9.12 10.06 1.06
N ASN A 30 -9.34 8.90 1.69
CA ASN A 30 -8.28 7.95 2.09
C ASN A 30 -7.19 8.60 2.97
N ILE A 31 -7.60 9.54 3.82
CA ILE A 31 -6.70 10.33 4.66
C ILE A 31 -6.54 9.62 6.02
N PRO A 32 -5.30 9.32 6.45
CA PRO A 32 -5.05 8.84 7.81
C PRO A 32 -5.56 9.83 8.86
N GLN A 33 -6.08 9.31 9.96
CA GLN A 33 -6.73 10.12 11.00
C GLN A 33 -6.22 9.77 12.40
N GLU A 34 -6.74 10.44 13.42
CA GLU A 34 -6.33 10.29 14.81
C GLU A 34 -6.36 8.82 15.31
N MET A 35 -7.35 8.05 14.89
CA MET A 35 -7.42 6.63 15.26
C MET A 35 -6.20 5.83 14.74
N ASN A 36 -5.70 6.15 13.54
CA ASN A 36 -4.47 5.56 13.02
C ASN A 36 -3.25 6.02 13.84
N GLU A 37 -3.20 7.30 14.24
CA GLU A 37 -2.12 7.84 15.08
C GLU A 37 -2.05 7.08 16.42
N VAL A 38 -3.16 6.93 17.12
CA VAL A 38 -3.24 6.16 18.37
C VAL A 38 -2.77 4.72 18.15
N TYR A 39 -3.25 4.07 17.07
CA TYR A 39 -2.90 2.69 16.73
C TYR A 39 -1.40 2.46 16.58
N TYR A 40 -0.72 3.32 15.84
CA TYR A 40 0.73 3.21 15.62
C TYR A 40 1.55 3.65 16.83
N THR A 41 1.11 4.70 17.53
CA THR A 41 1.79 5.20 18.73
C THR A 41 1.83 4.15 19.85
N GLN A 42 0.75 3.41 20.05
CA GLN A 42 0.70 2.31 21.04
C GLN A 42 1.70 1.18 20.75
N ARG A 43 2.25 1.12 19.55
CA ARG A 43 3.17 0.07 19.08
C ARG A 43 4.59 0.58 18.82
N ALA A 44 4.87 1.84 19.18
CA ALA A 44 6.16 2.49 18.94
C ALA A 44 7.35 1.82 19.66
N SER A 45 7.10 0.94 20.64
CA SER A 45 8.13 0.13 21.30
C SER A 45 8.63 -1.05 20.46
N ALA A 46 7.99 -1.39 19.34
CA ALA A 46 8.55 -2.33 18.37
C ALA A 46 9.86 -1.81 17.80
N GLY A 47 10.78 -2.71 17.46
CA GLY A 47 12.03 -2.33 16.81
C GLY A 47 11.81 -1.59 15.48
N LEU A 48 10.82 -2.04 14.72
CA LEU A 48 10.35 -1.39 13.49
C LEU A 48 8.85 -1.63 13.33
N ILE A 49 8.14 -0.62 12.85
CA ILE A 49 6.75 -0.74 12.40
C ILE A 49 6.75 -0.70 10.86
N ILE A 50 6.09 -1.66 10.22
CA ILE A 50 5.64 -1.51 8.83
C ILE A 50 4.19 -1.09 8.87
N SER A 51 3.83 0.01 8.20
CA SER A 51 2.46 0.52 8.20
C SER A 51 1.50 -0.43 7.46
N GLU A 52 0.21 -0.21 7.64
CA GLU A 52 -0.78 -0.80 6.74
C GLU A 52 -0.49 -0.43 5.28
N ALA A 53 -0.89 -1.31 4.36
CA ALA A 53 -0.77 -1.11 2.94
C ALA A 53 -1.44 0.20 2.51
N THR A 54 -0.71 1.01 1.75
CA THR A 54 -1.06 2.41 1.45
C THR A 54 -0.96 2.65 -0.04
N GLN A 55 -2.09 2.98 -0.68
CA GLN A 55 -2.13 3.13 -2.12
C GLN A 55 -1.34 4.34 -2.63
N ILE A 56 -0.55 4.09 -3.69
CA ILE A 56 0.32 5.08 -4.35
C ILE A 56 -0.43 6.02 -5.31
N LEU A 57 -1.65 5.66 -5.71
CA LEU A 57 -2.55 6.43 -6.58
C LEU A 57 -3.99 5.95 -6.38
N PRO A 58 -5.01 6.70 -6.83
CA PRO A 58 -6.42 6.32 -6.66
C PRO A 58 -6.77 4.95 -7.27
N GLN A 59 -6.19 4.60 -8.43
CA GLN A 59 -6.41 3.31 -9.11
C GLN A 59 -5.89 2.12 -8.28
N GLY A 60 -4.96 2.35 -7.35
CA GLY A 60 -4.43 1.33 -6.45
C GLY A 60 -5.37 0.91 -5.33
N LEU A 61 -6.57 1.50 -5.23
CA LEU A 61 -7.55 1.22 -4.18
C LEU A 61 -8.26 -0.12 -4.40
N GLY A 62 -8.29 -0.98 -3.38
CA GLY A 62 -9.00 -2.27 -3.42
C GLY A 62 -9.88 -2.55 -2.23
N TYR A 63 -9.81 -1.74 -1.18
CA TYR A 63 -10.62 -1.89 0.04
C TYR A 63 -11.09 -0.54 0.55
N PRO A 64 -12.33 -0.45 1.10
CA PRO A 64 -12.84 0.79 1.67
C PRO A 64 -11.93 1.33 2.78
N ASN A 65 -11.82 2.64 2.88
CA ASN A 65 -11.16 3.31 4.01
C ASN A 65 -9.69 2.90 4.25
N THR A 66 -8.98 2.45 3.22
CA THR A 66 -7.53 2.29 3.28
C THR A 66 -6.83 3.61 2.99
N PRO A 67 -5.70 3.91 3.64
CA PRO A 67 -5.02 5.19 3.44
C PRO A 67 -4.27 5.26 2.11
N GLY A 68 -4.09 6.46 1.59
CA GLY A 68 -3.25 6.77 0.44
C GLY A 68 -2.01 7.58 0.82
N ILE A 69 -1.11 7.77 -0.16
CA ILE A 69 0.10 8.60 -0.04
C ILE A 69 0.30 9.49 -1.28
N HIS A 70 -0.75 9.74 -2.04
CA HIS A 70 -0.68 10.43 -3.33
C HIS A 70 -1.28 11.85 -3.32
N SER A 71 -1.88 12.31 -2.20
CA SER A 71 -2.37 13.67 -2.07
C SER A 71 -1.71 14.43 -0.92
N PRO A 72 -1.66 15.77 -0.98
CA PRO A 72 -1.13 16.59 0.12
C PRO A 72 -1.80 16.31 1.46
N GLU A 73 -3.12 16.11 1.48
CA GLU A 73 -3.89 15.84 2.69
C GLU A 73 -3.52 14.48 3.30
N GLN A 74 -3.28 13.47 2.47
CA GLN A 74 -2.81 12.15 2.91
C GLN A 74 -1.41 12.23 3.50
N ILE A 75 -0.49 12.97 2.85
CA ILE A 75 0.87 13.22 3.34
C ILE A 75 0.81 13.92 4.71
N GLN A 76 -0.02 14.94 4.86
CA GLN A 76 -0.19 15.64 6.14
C GLN A 76 -0.82 14.75 7.22
N GLY A 77 -1.75 13.88 6.86
CA GLY A 77 -2.32 12.87 7.76
C GLY A 77 -1.24 11.91 8.29
N TRP A 78 -0.43 11.38 7.40
CA TRP A 78 0.69 10.51 7.75
C TRP A 78 1.77 11.23 8.56
N LYS A 79 2.06 12.50 8.29
CA LYS A 79 3.05 13.29 9.03
C LYS A 79 2.75 13.38 10.53
N LYS A 80 1.47 13.48 10.91
CA LYS A 80 1.07 13.44 12.33
C LYS A 80 1.42 12.10 12.96
N ILE A 81 1.15 11.01 12.26
CA ILE A 81 1.43 9.65 12.72
C ILE A 81 2.92 9.40 12.90
N THR A 82 3.73 9.74 11.90
CA THR A 82 5.19 9.57 11.97
C THR A 82 5.79 10.39 13.11
N GLN A 83 5.33 11.63 13.29
CA GLN A 83 5.76 12.48 14.41
C GLN A 83 5.42 11.86 15.78
N ALA A 84 4.20 11.33 15.94
CA ALA A 84 3.78 10.68 17.17
C ALA A 84 4.60 9.41 17.48
N VAL A 85 4.87 8.58 16.45
CA VAL A 85 5.72 7.40 16.57
C VAL A 85 7.16 7.80 16.94
N HIS A 86 7.73 8.80 16.28
CA HIS A 86 9.09 9.28 16.56
C HIS A 86 9.21 9.90 17.97
N LYS A 87 8.19 10.63 18.42
CA LYS A 87 8.15 11.16 19.80
C LYS A 87 8.26 10.06 20.86
N ASN A 88 7.84 8.84 20.52
CA ASN A 88 7.97 7.65 21.35
C ASN A 88 9.19 6.78 20.96
N ASN A 89 10.20 7.36 20.30
CA ASN A 89 11.43 6.70 19.85
C ASN A 89 11.23 5.53 18.88
N GLY A 90 10.03 5.37 18.29
CA GLY A 90 9.71 4.34 17.32
C GLY A 90 10.30 4.62 15.93
N ARG A 91 10.36 3.59 15.11
CA ARG A 91 10.71 3.65 13.68
C ARG A 91 9.55 3.09 12.87
N ILE A 92 9.20 3.76 11.77
CA ILE A 92 8.08 3.35 10.93
C ILE A 92 8.42 3.48 9.44
N PHE A 93 8.15 2.42 8.68
CA PHE A 93 8.23 2.36 7.22
C PHE A 93 6.83 2.33 6.64
N LEU A 94 6.62 2.95 5.48
CA LEU A 94 5.36 2.90 4.75
C LEU A 94 5.35 1.70 3.80
N GLN A 95 4.31 0.86 3.85
CA GLN A 95 4.10 -0.15 2.84
C GLN A 95 3.38 0.45 1.62
N LEU A 96 4.09 0.59 0.50
CA LEU A 96 3.55 1.07 -0.78
C LEU A 96 2.76 -0.02 -1.48
N TRP A 97 1.58 0.31 -1.99
CA TRP A 97 0.62 -0.67 -2.46
C TRP A 97 -0.12 -0.24 -3.72
N HIS A 98 -0.37 -1.22 -4.58
CA HIS A 98 -1.32 -1.16 -5.68
C HIS A 98 -1.96 -2.54 -5.80
N VAL A 99 -3.27 -2.62 -5.67
CA VAL A 99 -3.97 -3.92 -5.59
C VAL A 99 -4.10 -4.65 -6.93
N GLY A 100 -3.85 -3.97 -8.05
CA GLY A 100 -4.07 -4.58 -9.37
C GLY A 100 -5.52 -5.01 -9.55
N ARG A 101 -5.73 -6.26 -9.97
CA ARG A 101 -7.06 -6.85 -10.21
C ARG A 101 -7.89 -7.10 -8.96
N ILE A 102 -7.31 -6.99 -7.76
CA ILE A 102 -8.02 -7.19 -6.49
C ILE A 102 -8.78 -5.92 -6.11
N SER A 103 -9.72 -5.55 -6.94
CA SER A 103 -10.58 -4.37 -6.79
C SER A 103 -11.91 -4.56 -7.50
N HIS A 104 -12.74 -3.52 -7.47
CA HIS A 104 -14.05 -3.49 -8.13
C HIS A 104 -14.29 -2.08 -8.70
N PRO A 105 -15.02 -1.93 -9.81
CA PRO A 105 -15.32 -0.62 -10.41
C PRO A 105 -15.87 0.42 -9.44
N SER A 106 -16.68 0.01 -8.46
CA SER A 106 -17.22 0.93 -7.43
C SER A 106 -16.17 1.54 -6.50
N LEU A 107 -14.94 1.03 -6.52
CA LEU A 107 -13.79 1.56 -5.77
C LEU A 107 -12.83 2.36 -6.66
N GLN A 108 -12.98 2.24 -7.97
CA GLN A 108 -12.08 2.86 -8.93
C GLN A 108 -12.55 4.26 -9.33
N PRO A 109 -11.63 5.15 -9.70
CA PRO A 109 -11.98 6.45 -10.28
C PRO A 109 -12.96 6.28 -11.44
N ASN A 110 -14.01 7.09 -11.49
CA ASN A 110 -15.03 7.10 -12.54
C ASN A 110 -15.75 5.76 -12.81
N GLY A 111 -15.62 4.78 -11.91
CA GLY A 111 -16.19 3.44 -12.12
C GLY A 111 -15.45 2.61 -13.17
N GLU A 112 -14.20 2.94 -13.45
CA GLU A 112 -13.36 2.21 -14.42
C GLU A 112 -13.04 0.79 -13.96
N LEU A 113 -12.60 -0.07 -14.89
CA LEU A 113 -12.12 -1.40 -14.55
C LEU A 113 -10.79 -1.33 -13.76
N PRO A 114 -10.58 -2.20 -12.77
CA PRO A 114 -9.26 -2.43 -12.23
C PRO A 114 -8.27 -2.83 -13.32
N VAL A 115 -6.98 -2.62 -13.07
CA VAL A 115 -5.91 -3.00 -14.01
C VAL A 115 -5.12 -4.19 -13.51
N ALA A 116 -4.52 -4.93 -14.44
CA ALA A 116 -3.67 -6.09 -14.17
C ALA A 116 -2.66 -6.30 -15.30
N PRO A 117 -1.66 -7.18 -15.12
CA PRO A 117 -0.79 -7.57 -16.24
C PRO A 117 -1.57 -8.13 -17.43
N SER A 118 -2.59 -8.94 -17.16
CA SER A 118 -3.48 -9.55 -18.17
C SER A 118 -4.94 -9.48 -17.73
N ALA A 119 -5.88 -9.54 -18.69
CA ALA A 119 -7.32 -9.46 -18.45
C ALA A 119 -7.88 -10.79 -17.89
N ILE A 120 -7.43 -11.18 -16.72
CA ILE A 120 -7.78 -12.42 -16.03
C ILE A 120 -8.43 -12.08 -14.70
N ALA A 121 -9.73 -12.38 -14.55
CA ALA A 121 -10.46 -12.14 -13.29
C ALA A 121 -9.89 -13.01 -12.16
N PRO A 122 -9.73 -12.49 -10.95
CA PRO A 122 -9.46 -13.33 -9.80
C PRO A 122 -10.72 -14.05 -9.32
N GLU A 123 -10.56 -15.16 -8.63
CA GLU A 123 -11.68 -15.83 -7.95
C GLU A 123 -12.05 -15.07 -6.68
N GLY A 124 -13.34 -15.15 -6.29
CA GLY A 124 -13.84 -14.58 -5.04
C GLY A 124 -14.56 -13.25 -5.22
N LYS A 125 -14.48 -12.39 -4.19
CA LYS A 125 -15.25 -11.15 -4.09
C LYS A 125 -14.40 -10.00 -3.58
N ALA A 126 -14.67 -8.80 -4.10
CA ALA A 126 -14.14 -7.54 -3.60
C ALA A 126 -14.98 -7.08 -2.40
N ASN A 127 -14.33 -6.58 -1.36
CA ASN A 127 -14.97 -5.89 -0.27
C ASN A 127 -15.17 -4.42 -0.64
N THR A 128 -16.42 -3.98 -0.81
CA THR A 128 -16.77 -2.61 -1.25
C THR A 128 -17.55 -1.86 -0.19
N PHE A 129 -17.81 -0.56 -0.43
CA PHE A 129 -18.69 0.22 0.46
C PHE A 129 -20.15 -0.30 0.51
N SER A 130 -20.58 -1.07 -0.50
CA SER A 130 -21.91 -1.69 -0.57
C SER A 130 -21.90 -3.17 -0.18
N GLY A 131 -20.85 -3.64 0.50
CA GLY A 131 -20.64 -5.04 0.85
C GLY A 131 -19.80 -5.79 -0.21
N GLU A 132 -19.81 -7.11 -0.09
CA GLU A 132 -19.07 -7.97 -1.03
C GLU A 132 -19.69 -7.95 -2.42
N GLN A 133 -18.86 -7.76 -3.44
CA GLN A 133 -19.23 -7.81 -4.86
C GLN A 133 -18.33 -8.81 -5.60
N PRO A 134 -18.83 -9.55 -6.58
CA PRO A 134 -17.97 -10.41 -7.40
C PRO A 134 -16.85 -9.59 -8.03
N PHE A 135 -15.65 -10.17 -8.11
CA PHE A 135 -14.60 -9.56 -8.91
C PHE A 135 -15.01 -9.50 -10.40
N VAL A 136 -14.49 -8.51 -11.08
CA VAL A 136 -14.67 -8.34 -12.54
C VAL A 136 -13.38 -8.67 -13.27
N THR A 137 -13.49 -8.98 -14.57
CA THR A 137 -12.31 -9.08 -15.43
C THR A 137 -11.63 -7.72 -15.50
N PRO A 138 -10.35 -7.59 -15.08
CA PRO A 138 -9.64 -6.33 -15.14
C PRO A 138 -9.29 -5.97 -16.58
N ARG A 139 -8.93 -4.70 -16.81
CA ARG A 139 -8.27 -4.29 -18.04
C ARG A 139 -6.79 -4.67 -17.98
N ALA A 140 -6.27 -5.27 -19.03
CA ALA A 140 -4.84 -5.45 -19.16
C ALA A 140 -4.14 -4.08 -19.28
N LEU A 141 -3.01 -3.92 -18.61
CA LEU A 141 -2.15 -2.75 -18.78
C LEU A 141 -1.49 -2.77 -20.16
N GLU A 142 -1.51 -1.64 -20.86
CA GLU A 142 -0.68 -1.45 -22.03
C GLU A 142 0.80 -1.39 -21.61
N THR A 143 1.70 -1.79 -22.50
CA THR A 143 3.15 -1.81 -22.23
C THR A 143 3.67 -0.42 -21.83
N GLU A 144 3.14 0.61 -22.46
CA GLU A 144 3.50 2.03 -22.26
C GLU A 144 2.97 2.59 -20.93
N GLU A 145 1.99 1.96 -20.30
CA GLU A 145 1.45 2.38 -18.99
C GLU A 145 2.35 1.92 -17.82
N ILE A 146 3.06 0.82 -17.98
CA ILE A 146 3.85 0.20 -16.89
C ILE A 146 4.93 1.14 -16.34
N PRO A 147 5.71 1.86 -17.18
CA PRO A 147 6.66 2.86 -16.68
C PRO A 147 6.00 3.97 -15.83
N ALA A 148 4.78 4.36 -16.14
CA ALA A 148 4.05 5.36 -15.35
C ALA A 148 3.69 4.82 -13.96
N ILE A 149 3.32 3.54 -13.84
CA ILE A 149 3.08 2.89 -12.54
C ILE A 149 4.37 2.83 -11.71
N VAL A 150 5.50 2.49 -12.32
CA VAL A 150 6.82 2.52 -11.66
C VAL A 150 7.12 3.92 -11.12
N GLU A 151 6.83 4.96 -11.91
CA GLU A 151 7.00 6.35 -11.48
C GLU A 151 6.06 6.70 -10.30
N GLN A 152 4.83 6.16 -10.25
CA GLN A 152 3.93 6.36 -9.10
C GLN A 152 4.48 5.70 -7.83
N TYR A 153 5.09 4.53 -7.90
CA TYR A 153 5.80 3.95 -6.76
C TYR A 153 6.96 4.85 -6.29
N ARG A 154 7.75 5.39 -7.25
CA ARG A 154 8.83 6.33 -6.94
C ARG A 154 8.30 7.60 -6.29
N GLN A 155 7.19 8.16 -6.78
CA GLN A 155 6.56 9.35 -6.19
C GLN A 155 5.98 9.02 -4.80
N GLY A 156 5.34 7.87 -4.63
CA GLY A 156 4.84 7.40 -3.33
C GLY A 156 5.97 7.30 -2.29
N ALA A 157 7.14 6.81 -2.69
CA ALA A 157 8.31 6.77 -1.82
C ALA A 157 8.80 8.18 -1.42
N LYS A 158 8.83 9.14 -2.35
CA LYS A 158 9.15 10.54 -2.05
C LYS A 158 8.14 11.15 -1.08
N ASN A 159 6.86 10.94 -1.31
CA ASN A 159 5.79 11.43 -0.45
C ASN A 159 5.89 10.81 0.96
N ALA A 160 6.28 9.53 1.06
CA ALA A 160 6.53 8.88 2.34
C ALA A 160 7.69 9.55 3.11
N LEU A 161 8.78 9.89 2.44
CA LEU A 161 9.89 10.63 3.05
C LEU A 161 9.43 12.03 3.50
N GLU A 162 8.64 12.73 2.71
CA GLU A 162 8.05 14.02 3.07
C GLU A 162 7.14 13.90 4.29
N ALA A 163 6.36 12.82 4.38
CA ALA A 163 5.53 12.50 5.54
C ALA A 163 6.34 12.06 6.77
N GLY A 164 7.68 11.95 6.67
CA GLY A 164 8.56 11.65 7.80
C GLY A 164 8.76 10.15 8.06
N PHE A 165 8.40 9.27 7.16
CA PHE A 165 8.73 7.84 7.31
C PHE A 165 10.25 7.61 7.25
N ASN A 166 10.72 6.62 7.99
CA ASN A 166 12.13 6.22 8.02
C ASN A 166 12.55 5.42 6.77
N GLY A 167 11.59 4.92 6.00
CA GLY A 167 11.80 4.15 4.78
C GLY A 167 10.47 3.67 4.21
N VAL A 168 10.54 2.85 3.17
CA VAL A 168 9.39 2.23 2.53
C VAL A 168 9.59 0.73 2.38
N GLU A 169 8.49 0.00 2.35
CA GLU A 169 8.39 -1.38 1.91
C GLU A 169 7.54 -1.42 0.65
N ILE A 170 7.93 -2.22 -0.33
CA ILE A 170 7.15 -2.43 -1.55
C ILE A 170 6.35 -3.71 -1.38
N HIS A 171 5.02 -3.61 -1.44
CA HIS A 171 4.15 -4.78 -1.35
C HIS A 171 4.14 -5.55 -2.68
N SER A 172 4.90 -6.63 -2.75
CA SER A 172 5.04 -7.50 -3.93
C SER A 172 4.62 -8.94 -3.65
N ALA A 173 3.54 -9.11 -2.87
CA ALA A 173 3.02 -10.42 -2.44
C ALA A 173 1.49 -10.43 -2.42
N ASN A 174 0.90 -11.56 -2.01
CA ASN A 174 -0.52 -11.74 -1.72
C ASN A 174 -1.47 -11.51 -2.91
N GLY A 175 -1.01 -11.70 -4.12
CA GLY A 175 -1.83 -11.57 -5.32
C GLY A 175 -2.13 -10.12 -5.75
N TYR A 176 -1.40 -9.11 -5.23
CA TYR A 176 -1.53 -7.72 -5.65
C TYR A 176 -0.68 -7.41 -6.89
N LEU A 177 -0.71 -6.18 -7.39
CA LEU A 177 -0.23 -5.85 -8.73
C LEU A 177 1.18 -6.40 -9.05
N LEU A 178 2.16 -6.20 -8.19
CA LEU A 178 3.52 -6.65 -8.46
C LEU A 178 3.63 -8.17 -8.43
N ASP A 179 2.95 -8.81 -7.48
CA ASP A 179 2.87 -10.27 -7.41
C ASP A 179 2.14 -10.85 -8.64
N GLN A 180 1.13 -10.14 -9.17
CA GLN A 180 0.43 -10.55 -10.40
C GLN A 180 1.36 -10.61 -11.61
N PHE A 181 2.41 -9.79 -11.67
CA PHE A 181 3.43 -9.84 -12.71
C PHE A 181 4.37 -11.04 -12.59
N LEU A 182 4.52 -11.60 -11.38
CA LEU A 182 5.45 -12.68 -11.06
C LEU A 182 4.85 -14.09 -11.22
N HIS A 183 3.56 -14.19 -11.56
CA HIS A 183 2.86 -15.47 -11.65
C HIS A 183 2.22 -15.68 -13.03
N ASP A 184 2.54 -16.80 -13.69
CA ASP A 184 1.99 -17.20 -15.00
C ASP A 184 0.46 -17.19 -15.05
N GLY A 185 -0.18 -17.59 -13.94
CA GLY A 185 -1.64 -17.63 -13.83
C GLY A 185 -2.32 -16.24 -13.86
N SER A 186 -1.57 -15.16 -13.68
CA SER A 186 -2.05 -13.77 -13.73
C SER A 186 -1.32 -12.90 -14.74
N ASN A 187 -0.16 -13.33 -15.22
CA ASN A 187 0.63 -12.65 -16.24
C ASN A 187 0.82 -13.56 -17.46
N GLN A 188 0.03 -13.33 -18.50
CA GLN A 188 0.11 -14.02 -19.79
C GLN A 188 0.55 -13.05 -20.91
N ARG A 189 1.35 -12.05 -20.53
CA ARG A 189 1.91 -11.09 -21.48
C ARG A 189 2.99 -11.75 -22.34
N THR A 190 3.11 -11.26 -23.55
CA THR A 190 4.14 -11.68 -24.51
C THR A 190 5.15 -10.58 -24.84
N ASP A 191 5.04 -9.44 -24.14
CA ASP A 191 6.00 -8.34 -24.22
C ASP A 191 7.14 -8.49 -23.20
N GLN A 192 7.98 -7.45 -23.06
CA GLN A 192 9.13 -7.42 -22.14
C GLN A 192 8.76 -7.56 -20.64
N TYR A 193 7.48 -7.50 -20.28
CA TYR A 193 6.95 -7.68 -18.92
C TYR A 193 6.23 -9.03 -18.74
N GLY A 194 6.29 -9.90 -19.76
CA GLY A 194 5.93 -11.30 -19.65
C GLY A 194 6.97 -12.10 -18.90
N GLY A 195 6.60 -13.23 -18.28
CA GLY A 195 7.48 -14.13 -17.56
C GLY A 195 7.24 -15.58 -17.95
#